data_553b460c0fea235e94cb529ab6322ca2
#
_entry.id   553b460c0fea235e94cb529ab6322ca2
#
_cell.length_a   1.000
_cell.length_b   1.000
_cell.length_c   1.000
_cell.angle_alpha   90.00
_cell.angle_beta   90.00
_cell.angle_gamma   90.00
#
_symmetry.space_group_name_H-M   'P 1'
#
loop_
_entity.id
_entity.type
_entity.pdbx_description
1 polymer ?
#
loop_
_entity_poly.entity_id
_entity_poly.type
_entity_poly.pdbx_seq_one_letter_code
_entity_poly.pdbx_strand_id
1 'polypeptide(L)'
;MPLLGIIFLGPGGCKSRPKPSDEPTGRFFVYVSVGNAKKITVFQMAPATGALAALHEVKLEGEPGSLAVDPQQQFLYAALRDKKAVTSFRIDPDSGNLQPISTVPLVDTVYLAVDGTGKHLLMASYNANKVAVYPIGSDGAVKKAATTILETEKNPHSIMVDRFNRHVYVPNTGADSILQYELDDRTGNLLPAQEPLHRCTKGAGPRHFFFHPTKPFVYFVNEHNSTVTAYARTEPQGALHPLQTLGRLPSEFTGSNTCADIEMVPSGRFLYASNRGHDSIAAFQVDRSSGRIRTIGRFATEKTPRSFTIDPSGRFLFSAGQGSGRLAAYRIDHRSGALVPHAIYPVGPGPAWVLALHFVETVR
;
A
#
# COMPACT_ATOMS: atom_id res chain seq x y z
N MET A 1 -11.32 83.16 16.73
CA MET A 1 -11.88 81.82 16.85
C MET A 1 -11.20 80.92 15.87
N PRO A 2 -10.30 79.94 16.29
CA PRO A 2 -9.72 79.01 15.40
C PRO A 2 -10.46 77.65 15.49
N LEU A 3 -10.77 77.04 14.35
CA LEU A 3 -11.37 75.75 14.20
C LEU A 3 -10.34 74.64 14.56
N LEU A 4 -10.74 73.77 15.47
CA LEU A 4 -10.04 72.60 15.86
C LEU A 4 -10.30 71.47 14.81
N GLY A 5 -9.27 71.06 14.09
CA GLY A 5 -9.30 69.85 13.20
C GLY A 5 -9.16 68.57 14.01
N ILE A 6 -10.15 67.68 13.95
CA ILE A 6 -10.10 66.34 14.54
C ILE A 6 -9.45 65.40 13.53
N ILE A 7 -8.28 64.87 13.91
CA ILE A 7 -7.61 63.79 13.15
C ILE A 7 -8.21 62.46 13.58
N PHE A 8 -8.91 61.75 12.68
CA PHE A 8 -9.32 60.36 12.85
C PHE A 8 -8.12 59.42 12.58
N LEU A 9 -7.60 58.80 13.62
CA LEU A 9 -6.71 57.66 13.52
C LEU A 9 -7.56 56.42 13.19
N GLY A 10 -7.43 55.89 11.96
CA GLY A 10 -8.03 54.63 11.56
C GLY A 10 -7.41 53.44 12.30
N PRO A 11 -8.18 52.37 12.58
CA PRO A 11 -7.67 51.22 13.31
C PRO A 11 -6.60 50.49 12.45
N GLY A 12 -5.41 50.32 13.02
CA GLY A 12 -4.31 49.55 12.42
C GLY A 12 -4.74 48.11 12.15
N GLY A 13 -4.76 47.73 10.91
CA GLY A 13 -5.02 46.37 10.48
C GLY A 13 -3.98 45.41 11.10
N CYS A 14 -4.44 44.57 11.97
CA CYS A 14 -3.68 43.46 12.54
C CYS A 14 -3.31 42.52 11.35
N LYS A 15 -2.11 42.60 10.81
CA LYS A 15 -1.58 41.64 9.87
C LYS A 15 -1.49 40.34 10.66
N SER A 16 -2.42 39.39 10.40
CA SER A 16 -2.33 38.02 10.89
C SER A 16 -1.00 37.46 10.46
N ARG A 17 -0.18 37.00 11.42
CA ARG A 17 1.00 36.18 11.13
C ARG A 17 0.52 35.00 10.27
N PRO A 18 1.22 34.66 9.16
CA PRO A 18 0.90 33.45 8.46
C PRO A 18 1.02 32.29 9.46
N LYS A 19 -0.02 31.42 9.51
CA LYS A 19 0.06 30.15 10.22
C LYS A 19 1.28 29.41 9.67
N PRO A 20 2.05 28.68 10.53
CA PRO A 20 3.06 27.76 10.04
C PRO A 20 2.43 26.90 8.95
N SER A 21 3.09 26.72 7.83
CA SER A 21 2.61 25.90 6.73
C SER A 21 2.32 24.49 7.29
N ASP A 22 1.10 23.96 7.12
CA ASP A 22 0.74 22.58 7.43
C ASP A 22 1.40 21.59 6.44
N GLU A 23 2.48 22.01 5.77
CA GLU A 23 3.21 21.18 4.85
C GLU A 23 4.13 20.23 5.62
N PRO A 24 4.06 18.92 5.32
CA PRO A 24 4.94 17.96 5.95
C PRO A 24 6.39 18.29 5.57
N THR A 25 7.23 18.47 6.59
CA THR A 25 8.69 18.65 6.43
C THR A 25 9.34 17.30 6.23
N GLY A 26 10.48 17.28 5.50
CA GLY A 26 11.23 16.06 5.23
C GLY A 26 11.25 15.68 3.75
N ARG A 27 11.82 14.50 3.48
CA ARG A 27 12.00 13.98 2.12
C ARG A 27 11.02 12.87 1.83
N PHE A 28 10.40 12.94 0.66
CA PHE A 28 9.48 11.91 0.19
C PHE A 28 10.07 11.23 -1.03
N PHE A 29 10.08 9.90 -1.02
CA PHE A 29 10.52 9.12 -2.16
C PHE A 29 9.42 8.15 -2.61
N VAL A 30 9.33 7.95 -3.93
CA VAL A 30 8.44 6.96 -4.55
C VAL A 30 9.30 5.95 -5.29
N TYR A 31 9.15 4.68 -4.92
CA TYR A 31 9.84 3.54 -5.51
C TYR A 31 8.88 2.78 -6.41
N VAL A 32 9.26 2.57 -7.66
CA VAL A 32 8.46 1.82 -8.62
C VAL A 32 9.24 0.61 -9.11
N SER A 33 8.77 -0.60 -8.79
CA SER A 33 9.34 -1.80 -9.39
C SER A 33 8.86 -1.96 -10.83
N VAL A 34 9.80 -2.11 -11.77
CA VAL A 34 9.54 -2.24 -13.20
C VAL A 34 10.04 -3.62 -13.66
N GLY A 35 9.15 -4.62 -13.61
CA GLY A 35 9.50 -6.02 -13.76
C GLY A 35 10.24 -6.32 -15.06
N ASN A 36 9.65 -6.01 -16.20
CA ASN A 36 10.23 -6.33 -17.51
C ASN A 36 11.52 -5.55 -17.81
N ALA A 37 11.76 -4.44 -17.10
CA ALA A 37 13.01 -3.67 -17.22
C ALA A 37 14.04 -4.06 -16.15
N LYS A 38 13.71 -4.98 -15.25
CA LYS A 38 14.58 -5.47 -14.16
C LYS A 38 15.21 -4.33 -13.35
N LYS A 39 14.37 -3.36 -12.94
CA LYS A 39 14.83 -2.19 -12.19
C LYS A 39 13.81 -1.72 -11.17
N ILE A 40 14.28 -0.95 -10.20
CA ILE A 40 13.47 -0.07 -9.36
C ILE A 40 13.81 1.37 -9.77
N THR A 41 12.81 2.14 -10.18
CA THR A 41 12.96 3.57 -10.40
C THR A 41 12.62 4.31 -9.12
N VAL A 42 13.50 5.23 -8.71
CA VAL A 42 13.36 6.04 -7.50
C VAL A 42 13.08 7.48 -7.90
N PHE A 43 12.00 8.03 -7.38
CA PHE A 43 11.61 9.41 -7.57
C PHE A 43 11.67 10.15 -6.23
N GLN A 44 12.06 11.41 -6.26
CA GLN A 44 11.77 12.35 -5.19
C GLN A 44 10.42 13.02 -5.45
N MET A 45 9.59 13.09 -4.43
CA MET A 45 8.31 13.79 -4.48
C MET A 45 8.42 15.15 -3.81
N ALA A 46 7.99 16.19 -4.50
CA ALA A 46 7.83 17.52 -3.91
C ALA A 46 6.60 17.52 -2.99
N PRO A 47 6.75 17.71 -1.65
CA PRO A 47 5.65 17.54 -0.70
C PRO A 47 4.49 18.52 -0.93
N ALA A 48 4.74 19.73 -1.40
CA ALA A 48 3.71 20.73 -1.66
C ALA A 48 2.81 20.38 -2.85
N THR A 49 3.39 19.82 -3.90
CA THR A 49 2.72 19.64 -5.19
C THR A 49 2.45 18.21 -5.58
N GLY A 50 3.19 17.22 -5.01
CA GLY A 50 3.16 15.82 -5.44
C GLY A 50 3.90 15.54 -6.75
N ALA A 51 4.60 16.54 -7.31
CA ALA A 51 5.39 16.37 -8.51
C ALA A 51 6.58 15.43 -8.23
N LEU A 52 6.84 14.51 -9.17
CA LEU A 52 7.93 13.56 -9.08
C LEU A 52 9.11 13.98 -9.97
N ALA A 53 10.31 13.93 -9.41
CA ALA A 53 11.57 14.05 -10.13
C ALA A 53 12.29 12.71 -10.09
N ALA A 54 12.62 12.12 -11.24
CA ALA A 54 13.39 10.87 -11.28
C ALA A 54 14.82 11.14 -10.78
N LEU A 55 15.27 10.30 -9.81
CA LEU A 55 16.61 10.40 -9.22
C LEU A 55 17.54 9.30 -9.72
N HIS A 56 17.13 8.05 -9.49
CA HIS A 56 17.97 6.87 -9.69
C HIS A 56 17.20 5.73 -10.34
N GLU A 57 17.93 4.85 -11.00
CA GLU A 57 17.47 3.55 -11.43
C GLU A 57 18.37 2.48 -10.81
N VAL A 58 17.81 1.63 -9.96
CA VAL A 58 18.51 0.51 -9.35
C VAL A 58 18.28 -0.73 -10.20
N LYS A 59 19.28 -1.18 -10.94
CA LYS A 59 19.21 -2.39 -11.77
C LYS A 59 19.29 -3.64 -10.90
N LEU A 60 18.54 -4.66 -11.31
CA LEU A 60 18.40 -5.93 -10.59
C LEU A 60 18.71 -7.11 -11.53
N GLU A 61 19.15 -8.21 -10.94
CA GLU A 61 19.42 -9.46 -11.68
C GLU A 61 18.13 -10.18 -12.14
N GLY A 62 16.98 -9.81 -11.57
CA GLY A 62 15.68 -10.41 -11.86
C GLY A 62 14.55 -9.40 -11.92
N GLU A 63 13.34 -9.88 -12.22
CA GLU A 63 12.13 -9.09 -12.38
C GLU A 63 11.54 -8.70 -11.03
N PRO A 64 11.67 -7.42 -10.55
CA PRO A 64 11.08 -7.02 -9.29
C PRO A 64 9.55 -6.99 -9.39
N GLY A 65 8.92 -7.59 -8.39
CA GLY A 65 7.48 -7.54 -8.15
C GLY A 65 7.16 -6.70 -6.92
N SER A 66 6.60 -7.34 -5.89
CA SER A 66 6.27 -6.71 -4.61
C SER A 66 7.50 -6.11 -3.93
N LEU A 67 7.31 -4.91 -3.38
CA LEU A 67 8.25 -4.23 -2.49
C LEU A 67 7.67 -4.19 -1.08
N ALA A 68 8.51 -4.37 -0.07
CA ALA A 68 8.19 -4.17 1.33
C ALA A 68 9.27 -3.33 2.01
N VAL A 69 8.91 -2.65 3.09
CA VAL A 69 9.84 -1.82 3.87
C VAL A 69 9.69 -2.17 5.35
N ASP A 70 10.77 -2.10 6.10
CA ASP A 70 10.72 -2.25 7.56
C ASP A 70 10.04 -1.03 8.23
N PRO A 71 9.48 -1.18 9.45
CA PRO A 71 8.79 -0.07 10.12
C PRO A 71 9.64 1.18 10.37
N GLN A 72 10.96 1.02 10.45
CA GLN A 72 11.90 2.11 10.64
C GLN A 72 12.36 2.74 9.31
N GLN A 73 11.91 2.21 8.18
CA GLN A 73 12.25 2.65 6.83
C GLN A 73 13.76 2.64 6.55
N GLN A 74 14.49 1.70 7.19
CA GLN A 74 15.93 1.53 6.98
C GLN A 74 16.25 0.56 5.85
N PHE A 75 15.35 -0.41 5.62
CA PHE A 75 15.55 -1.50 4.68
C PHE A 75 14.36 -1.70 3.75
N LEU A 76 14.66 -1.95 2.49
CA LEU A 76 13.66 -2.31 1.47
C LEU A 76 13.94 -3.72 0.97
N TYR A 77 12.86 -4.48 0.74
CA TYR A 77 12.87 -5.85 0.24
C TYR A 77 12.13 -5.91 -1.09
N ALA A 78 12.78 -6.47 -2.11
CA ALA A 78 12.20 -6.64 -3.44
C ALA A 78 12.11 -8.12 -3.81
N ALA A 79 10.91 -8.60 -4.09
CA ALA A 79 10.71 -9.94 -4.64
C ALA A 79 11.16 -9.99 -6.09
N LEU A 80 12.10 -10.87 -6.43
CA LEU A 80 12.53 -11.16 -7.80
C LEU A 80 11.77 -12.39 -8.30
N ARG A 81 10.73 -12.17 -9.09
CA ARG A 81 9.76 -13.20 -9.46
C ARG A 81 10.34 -14.30 -10.33
N ASP A 82 11.09 -13.92 -11.39
CA ASP A 82 11.74 -14.86 -12.31
C ASP A 82 12.88 -15.67 -11.65
N LYS A 83 13.47 -15.12 -10.59
CA LYS A 83 14.56 -15.75 -9.82
C LYS A 83 14.10 -16.52 -8.59
N LYS A 84 12.81 -16.38 -8.19
CA LYS A 84 12.30 -16.91 -6.93
C LYS A 84 13.22 -16.54 -5.77
N ALA A 85 13.48 -15.24 -5.62
CA ALA A 85 14.42 -14.71 -4.66
C ALA A 85 13.90 -13.38 -4.06
N VAL A 86 14.49 -12.95 -2.97
CA VAL A 86 14.34 -11.60 -2.43
C VAL A 86 15.69 -10.92 -2.35
N THR A 87 15.76 -9.66 -2.77
CA THR A 87 16.92 -8.81 -2.54
C THR A 87 16.60 -7.82 -1.42
N SER A 88 17.49 -7.76 -0.43
CA SER A 88 17.45 -6.78 0.66
C SER A 88 18.32 -5.59 0.31
N PHE A 89 17.84 -4.39 0.60
CA PHE A 89 18.54 -3.12 0.38
C PHE A 89 18.57 -2.30 1.67
N ARG A 90 19.64 -1.54 1.88
CA ARG A 90 19.64 -0.40 2.79
C ARG A 90 19.16 0.83 2.03
N ILE A 91 18.27 1.60 2.67
CA ILE A 91 17.78 2.88 2.12
C ILE A 91 18.69 3.99 2.65
N ASP A 92 19.15 4.85 1.77
CA ASP A 92 19.76 6.12 2.14
C ASP A 92 18.63 7.16 2.32
N PRO A 93 18.38 7.64 3.55
CA PRO A 93 17.27 8.56 3.81
C PRO A 93 17.45 9.95 3.18
N ASP A 94 18.68 10.30 2.80
CA ASP A 94 19.00 11.61 2.21
C ASP A 94 18.77 11.63 0.70
N SER A 95 19.06 10.55 0.02
CA SER A 95 18.97 10.44 -1.44
C SER A 95 17.90 9.49 -1.95
N GLY A 96 17.30 8.67 -1.07
CA GLY A 96 16.39 7.57 -1.45
C GLY A 96 17.09 6.41 -2.16
N ASN A 97 18.42 6.43 -2.27
CA ASN A 97 19.17 5.39 -2.98
C ASN A 97 19.09 4.04 -2.24
N LEU A 98 19.12 2.95 -3.01
CA LEU A 98 19.06 1.59 -2.51
C LEU A 98 20.44 0.92 -2.65
N GLN A 99 21.07 0.60 -1.53
CA GLN A 99 22.33 -0.14 -1.48
C GLN A 99 22.03 -1.62 -1.25
N PRO A 100 22.40 -2.53 -2.17
CA PRO A 100 22.11 -3.95 -2.00
C PRO A 100 22.90 -4.53 -0.83
N ILE A 101 22.22 -5.36 -0.03
CA ILE A 101 22.78 -6.09 1.11
C ILE A 101 22.99 -7.55 0.74
N SER A 102 21.93 -8.22 0.32
CA SER A 102 21.96 -9.64 -0.02
C SER A 102 20.81 -10.02 -0.93
N THR A 103 20.99 -11.11 -1.67
CA THR A 103 19.91 -11.78 -2.39
C THR A 103 19.84 -13.22 -1.92
N VAL A 104 18.67 -13.65 -1.47
CA VAL A 104 18.44 -15.02 -0.98
C VAL A 104 17.32 -15.70 -1.77
N PRO A 105 17.47 -16.99 -2.12
CA PRO A 105 16.41 -17.75 -2.76
C PRO A 105 15.24 -17.94 -1.80
N LEU A 106 14.03 -17.76 -2.31
CA LEU A 106 12.77 -18.02 -1.61
C LEU A 106 11.89 -18.94 -2.48
N VAL A 107 10.72 -19.29 -1.97
CA VAL A 107 9.64 -19.83 -2.81
C VAL A 107 9.16 -18.75 -3.77
N ASP A 108 8.51 -19.12 -4.89
CA ASP A 108 7.90 -18.15 -5.84
C ASP A 108 7.00 -17.15 -5.09
N THR A 109 7.38 -15.88 -5.06
CA THR A 109 6.80 -14.87 -4.17
C THR A 109 5.98 -13.85 -4.94
N VAL A 110 4.70 -13.69 -4.57
CA VAL A 110 3.81 -12.67 -5.15
C VAL A 110 3.66 -11.45 -4.25
N TYR A 111 3.83 -11.61 -2.95
CA TYR A 111 3.66 -10.57 -1.96
C TYR A 111 4.68 -10.68 -0.82
N LEU A 112 5.19 -9.53 -0.40
CA LEU A 112 6.05 -9.36 0.76
C LEU A 112 5.43 -8.39 1.74
N ALA A 113 5.61 -8.65 3.03
CA ALA A 113 5.37 -7.71 4.12
C ALA A 113 6.44 -7.89 5.21
N VAL A 114 6.71 -6.84 5.96
CA VAL A 114 7.56 -6.89 7.15
C VAL A 114 6.67 -6.77 8.38
N ASP A 115 6.98 -7.52 9.43
CA ASP A 115 6.25 -7.45 10.69
C ASP A 115 6.51 -6.13 11.44
N GLY A 116 5.68 -5.81 12.43
CA GLY A 116 5.77 -4.56 13.19
C GLY A 116 7.06 -4.39 13.99
N THR A 117 7.83 -5.46 14.20
CA THR A 117 9.15 -5.38 14.86
C THR A 117 10.32 -5.16 13.89
N GLY A 118 10.10 -5.35 12.59
CA GLY A 118 11.16 -5.31 11.57
C GLY A 118 12.05 -6.55 11.56
N LYS A 119 11.69 -7.60 12.30
CA LYS A 119 12.52 -8.81 12.46
C LYS A 119 12.11 -9.97 11.55
N HIS A 120 10.93 -9.90 10.94
CA HIS A 120 10.39 -10.97 10.14
C HIS A 120 9.84 -10.49 8.81
N LEU A 121 10.27 -11.14 7.73
CA LEU A 121 9.70 -10.99 6.40
C LEU A 121 8.65 -12.07 6.19
N LEU A 122 7.41 -11.65 5.99
CA LEU A 122 6.29 -12.51 5.64
C LEU A 122 6.15 -12.55 4.13
N MET A 123 5.87 -13.71 3.56
CA MET A 123 5.68 -13.88 2.13
C MET A 123 4.48 -14.78 1.79
N ALA A 124 3.79 -14.45 0.69
CA ALA A 124 2.80 -15.30 0.07
C ALA A 124 3.29 -15.80 -1.30
N SER A 125 3.11 -17.10 -1.55
CA SER A 125 3.46 -17.76 -2.79
C SER A 125 2.21 -18.25 -3.50
N TYR A 126 1.81 -17.53 -4.56
CA TYR A 126 0.58 -17.79 -5.31
C TYR A 126 0.55 -19.16 -5.97
N ASN A 127 1.63 -19.51 -6.70
CA ASN A 127 1.68 -20.76 -7.46
C ASN A 127 2.03 -21.98 -6.59
N ALA A 128 2.80 -21.77 -5.52
CA ALA A 128 3.17 -22.86 -4.62
C ALA A 128 2.11 -23.12 -3.52
N ASN A 129 1.07 -22.29 -3.40
CA ASN A 129 0.05 -22.39 -2.36
C ASN A 129 0.66 -22.41 -0.95
N LYS A 130 1.58 -21.48 -0.67
CA LYS A 130 2.32 -21.42 0.60
C LYS A 130 2.41 -20.01 1.12
N VAL A 131 2.56 -19.92 2.43
CA VAL A 131 3.09 -18.73 3.11
C VAL A 131 4.34 -19.13 3.88
N ALA A 132 5.24 -18.16 4.05
CA ALA A 132 6.44 -18.38 4.85
C ALA A 132 6.83 -17.12 5.60
N VAL A 133 7.59 -17.31 6.68
CA VAL A 133 8.19 -16.25 7.48
C VAL A 133 9.69 -16.50 7.56
N TYR A 134 10.45 -15.46 7.24
CA TYR A 134 11.92 -15.49 7.26
C TYR A 134 12.44 -14.46 8.25
N PRO A 135 13.44 -14.82 9.08
CA PRO A 135 14.07 -13.84 9.95
C PRO A 135 14.84 -12.78 9.16
N ILE A 136 14.80 -11.56 9.66
CA ILE A 136 15.63 -10.43 9.20
C ILE A 136 16.73 -10.19 10.22
N GLY A 137 17.98 -10.13 9.79
CA GLY A 137 19.11 -9.77 10.65
C GLY A 137 19.13 -8.29 10.98
N SER A 138 19.89 -7.90 12.01
CA SER A 138 20.08 -6.49 12.40
C SER A 138 20.74 -5.64 11.31
N ASP A 139 21.40 -6.27 10.36
CA ASP A 139 21.97 -5.69 9.15
C ASP A 139 20.96 -5.48 8.01
N GLY A 140 19.70 -5.93 8.18
CA GLY A 140 18.64 -5.93 7.17
C GLY A 140 18.67 -7.12 6.23
N ALA A 141 19.61 -8.05 6.36
CA ALA A 141 19.67 -9.22 5.49
C ALA A 141 18.60 -10.25 5.87
N VAL A 142 17.82 -10.71 4.90
CA VAL A 142 16.91 -11.84 5.07
C VAL A 142 17.71 -13.12 5.23
N LYS A 143 17.37 -13.97 6.21
CA LYS A 143 18.03 -15.25 6.44
C LYS A 143 17.53 -16.29 5.45
N LYS A 144 18.38 -17.26 5.06
CA LYS A 144 18.05 -18.32 4.09
C LYS A 144 17.02 -19.32 4.62
N ALA A 145 17.06 -19.61 5.93
CA ALA A 145 16.15 -20.56 6.57
C ALA A 145 14.90 -19.82 7.06
N ALA A 146 13.72 -20.25 6.62
CA ALA A 146 12.47 -19.80 7.14
C ALA A 146 12.25 -20.34 8.57
N THR A 147 11.59 -19.56 9.42
CA THR A 147 11.07 -20.05 10.72
C THR A 147 9.76 -20.79 10.54
N THR A 148 8.96 -20.35 9.57
CA THR A 148 7.66 -20.96 9.26
C THR A 148 7.51 -21.13 7.76
N ILE A 149 7.03 -22.31 7.31
CA ILE A 149 6.49 -22.55 5.97
C ILE A 149 5.20 -23.35 6.17
N LEU A 150 4.08 -22.81 5.69
CA LEU A 150 2.77 -23.45 5.79
C LEU A 150 2.14 -23.59 4.41
N GLU A 151 1.53 -24.76 4.17
CA GLU A 151 0.61 -24.96 3.05
C GLU A 151 -0.66 -24.14 3.31
N THR A 152 -1.19 -23.54 2.25
CA THR A 152 -2.44 -22.78 2.28
C THR A 152 -3.48 -23.41 1.38
N GLU A 153 -4.67 -22.82 1.35
CA GLU A 153 -5.59 -23.06 0.24
C GLU A 153 -5.06 -22.44 -1.07
N LYS A 154 -5.77 -22.66 -2.16
CA LYS A 154 -5.32 -22.30 -3.50
C LYS A 154 -5.10 -20.81 -3.69
N ASN A 155 -3.91 -20.45 -4.20
CA ASN A 155 -3.51 -19.12 -4.63
C ASN A 155 -3.55 -18.04 -3.52
N PRO A 156 -2.77 -18.14 -2.42
CA PRO A 156 -2.58 -17.05 -1.47
C PRO A 156 -1.96 -15.86 -2.19
N HIS A 157 -2.55 -14.67 -2.07
CA HIS A 157 -2.11 -13.53 -2.87
C HIS A 157 -1.47 -12.40 -2.08
N SER A 158 -1.79 -12.29 -0.81
CA SER A 158 -1.13 -11.35 0.11
C SER A 158 -1.05 -11.95 1.51
N ILE A 159 -0.20 -11.35 2.34
CA ILE A 159 -0.04 -11.67 3.75
C ILE A 159 0.37 -10.41 4.47
N MET A 160 -0.35 -10.02 5.51
CA MET A 160 0.02 -8.90 6.38
C MET A 160 -0.37 -9.18 7.81
N VAL A 161 0.40 -8.63 8.74
CA VAL A 161 0.11 -8.63 10.17
C VAL A 161 -0.60 -7.33 10.55
N ASP A 162 -1.46 -7.37 11.55
CA ASP A 162 -2.16 -6.22 12.07
C ASP A 162 -1.22 -5.25 12.84
N ARG A 163 -1.72 -4.07 13.17
CA ARG A 163 -0.96 -3.02 13.88
C ARG A 163 -0.47 -3.43 15.28
N PHE A 164 -1.04 -4.50 15.85
CA PHE A 164 -0.63 -5.05 17.14
C PHE A 164 0.45 -6.14 17.01
N ASN A 165 0.88 -6.38 15.76
CA ASN A 165 1.87 -7.40 15.40
C ASN A 165 1.46 -8.83 15.82
N ARG A 166 0.17 -9.12 15.79
CA ARG A 166 -0.39 -10.38 16.29
C ARG A 166 -1.18 -11.16 15.23
N HIS A 167 -2.23 -10.55 14.64
CA HIS A 167 -3.11 -11.29 13.73
C HIS A 167 -2.66 -11.14 12.29
N VAL A 168 -2.51 -12.27 11.61
CA VAL A 168 -2.07 -12.36 10.21
C VAL A 168 -3.22 -12.89 9.36
N TYR A 169 -3.51 -12.20 8.25
CA TYR A 169 -4.52 -12.63 7.29
C TYR A 169 -3.87 -12.97 5.95
N VAL A 170 -4.39 -14.05 5.34
CA VAL A 170 -3.92 -14.57 4.06
C VAL A 170 -5.12 -14.85 3.16
N PRO A 171 -5.50 -13.92 2.27
CA PRO A 171 -6.53 -14.17 1.27
C PRO A 171 -6.03 -15.14 0.21
N ASN A 172 -6.86 -16.17 -0.06
CA ASN A 172 -6.60 -17.21 -1.03
C ASN A 172 -7.55 -17.02 -2.22
N THR A 173 -7.05 -16.39 -3.27
CA THR A 173 -7.84 -15.93 -4.42
C THR A 173 -8.51 -17.10 -5.16
N GLY A 174 -7.83 -18.24 -5.27
CA GLY A 174 -8.34 -19.42 -5.97
C GLY A 174 -9.25 -20.31 -5.14
N ALA A 175 -9.43 -20.00 -3.84
CA ALA A 175 -10.24 -20.81 -2.91
C ALA A 175 -11.39 -20.02 -2.28
N ASP A 176 -11.57 -18.75 -2.63
CA ASP A 176 -12.59 -17.87 -2.04
C ASP A 176 -12.54 -17.87 -0.51
N SER A 177 -11.33 -17.75 0.06
CA SER A 177 -11.14 -17.86 1.50
C SER A 177 -10.07 -16.91 2.03
N ILE A 178 -10.10 -16.69 3.34
CA ILE A 178 -9.10 -15.95 4.10
C ILE A 178 -8.65 -16.84 5.24
N LEU A 179 -7.38 -17.25 5.22
CA LEU A 179 -6.75 -17.92 6.36
C LEU A 179 -6.34 -16.88 7.39
N GLN A 180 -6.44 -17.26 8.67
CA GLN A 180 -6.15 -16.41 9.81
C GLN A 180 -5.16 -17.12 10.74
N TYR A 181 -4.08 -16.40 11.09
CA TYR A 181 -3.03 -16.89 11.96
C TYR A 181 -2.73 -15.89 13.08
N GLU A 182 -2.08 -16.36 14.13
CA GLU A 182 -1.39 -15.55 15.13
C GLU A 182 0.13 -15.63 14.89
N LEU A 183 0.79 -14.49 14.94
CA LEU A 183 2.25 -14.37 14.84
C LEU A 183 2.86 -14.36 16.25
N ASP A 184 3.73 -15.30 16.53
CA ASP A 184 4.69 -15.15 17.65
C ASP A 184 5.85 -14.28 17.16
N ASP A 185 5.84 -13.02 17.52
CA ASP A 185 6.82 -12.02 17.05
C ASP A 185 8.24 -12.18 17.62
N ARG A 186 8.43 -13.08 18.58
CA ARG A 186 9.76 -13.46 19.09
C ARG A 186 10.41 -14.51 18.21
N THR A 187 9.63 -15.45 17.69
CA THR A 187 10.13 -16.59 16.94
C THR A 187 9.85 -16.52 15.45
N GLY A 188 8.86 -15.73 15.01
CA GLY A 188 8.36 -15.70 13.65
C GLY A 188 7.46 -16.88 13.30
N ASN A 189 6.98 -17.63 14.29
CA ASN A 189 6.06 -18.74 14.06
C ASN A 189 4.65 -18.23 13.79
N LEU A 190 3.98 -18.81 12.80
CA LEU A 190 2.55 -18.63 12.54
C LEU A 190 1.78 -19.81 13.12
N LEU A 191 0.87 -19.52 14.04
CA LEU A 191 -0.05 -20.49 14.61
C LEU A 191 -1.46 -20.24 14.07
N PRO A 192 -2.29 -21.28 13.82
CA PRO A 192 -3.68 -21.05 13.45
C PRO A 192 -4.41 -20.20 14.50
N ALA A 193 -5.16 -19.18 14.06
CA ALA A 193 -6.01 -18.41 14.95
C ALA A 193 -7.17 -19.25 15.51
N GLN A 194 -7.90 -18.74 16.49
CA GLN A 194 -9.07 -19.40 17.05
C GLN A 194 -10.12 -19.72 15.97
N GLU A 195 -10.33 -18.79 15.04
CA GLU A 195 -11.10 -18.99 13.80
C GLU A 195 -10.14 -18.96 12.61
N PRO A 196 -9.52 -20.11 12.24
CA PRO A 196 -8.40 -20.11 11.32
C PRO A 196 -8.80 -19.90 9.85
N LEU A 197 -10.10 -19.97 9.55
CA LEU A 197 -10.59 -19.93 8.17
C LEU A 197 -11.90 -19.14 8.09
N HIS A 198 -11.93 -18.12 7.24
CA HIS A 198 -13.14 -17.42 6.81
C HIS A 198 -13.46 -17.76 5.35
N ARG A 199 -14.68 -18.22 5.06
CA ARG A 199 -15.18 -18.46 3.71
C ARG A 199 -15.83 -17.20 3.15
N CYS A 200 -15.34 -16.75 2.00
CA CYS A 200 -15.92 -15.64 1.24
C CYS A 200 -17.06 -16.14 0.35
N THR A 201 -17.79 -15.22 -0.26
CA THR A 201 -18.78 -15.56 -1.29
C THR A 201 -18.09 -16.27 -2.44
N LYS A 202 -18.70 -17.35 -2.95
CA LYS A 202 -18.19 -18.13 -4.09
C LYS A 202 -17.93 -17.22 -5.30
N GLY A 203 -16.75 -17.34 -5.90
CA GLY A 203 -16.31 -16.54 -7.02
C GLY A 203 -15.84 -15.12 -6.64
N ALA A 204 -15.65 -14.82 -5.36
CA ALA A 204 -15.14 -13.52 -4.92
C ALA A 204 -13.66 -13.34 -5.31
N GLY A 205 -12.81 -14.32 -4.98
CA GLY A 205 -11.37 -14.23 -5.19
C GLY A 205 -10.70 -13.13 -4.35
N PRO A 206 -10.71 -13.22 -3.00
CA PRO A 206 -10.06 -12.22 -2.16
C PRO A 206 -8.56 -12.16 -2.46
N ARG A 207 -8.01 -10.92 -2.60
CA ARG A 207 -6.67 -10.74 -3.16
C ARG A 207 -5.74 -9.94 -2.26
N HIS A 208 -5.92 -8.63 -2.19
CA HIS A 208 -5.23 -7.72 -1.29
C HIS A 208 -6.21 -7.17 -0.27
N PHE A 209 -5.70 -6.65 0.83
CA PHE A 209 -6.52 -6.05 1.87
C PHE A 209 -5.78 -4.90 2.55
N PHE A 210 -6.52 -4.08 3.27
CA PHE A 210 -5.96 -2.98 4.04
C PHE A 210 -6.67 -2.85 5.38
N PHE A 211 -5.89 -2.72 6.45
CA PHE A 211 -6.42 -2.45 7.78
C PHE A 211 -6.81 -0.98 7.92
N HIS A 212 -7.93 -0.71 8.59
CA HIS A 212 -8.21 0.65 9.00
C HIS A 212 -7.14 1.11 10.02
N PRO A 213 -6.53 2.31 9.87
CA PRO A 213 -5.38 2.73 10.68
C PRO A 213 -5.62 2.72 12.19
N THR A 214 -6.86 3.01 12.65
CA THR A 214 -7.17 3.22 14.06
C THR A 214 -8.39 2.43 14.57
N LYS A 215 -9.15 1.79 13.70
CA LYS A 215 -10.40 1.08 14.05
C LYS A 215 -10.29 -0.41 13.75
N PRO A 216 -11.09 -1.28 14.39
CA PRO A 216 -11.04 -2.72 14.15
C PRO A 216 -11.76 -3.12 12.86
N PHE A 217 -11.42 -2.47 11.75
CA PHE A 217 -11.97 -2.79 10.44
C PHE A 217 -10.85 -3.19 9.47
N VAL A 218 -11.21 -4.05 8.51
CA VAL A 218 -10.34 -4.44 7.41
C VAL A 218 -11.14 -4.56 6.12
N TYR A 219 -10.53 -4.22 4.98
CA TYR A 219 -11.18 -4.15 3.69
C TYR A 219 -10.43 -5.02 2.69
N PHE A 220 -11.11 -5.99 2.11
CA PHE A 220 -10.55 -6.88 1.11
C PHE A 220 -11.05 -6.53 -0.28
N VAL A 221 -10.14 -6.42 -1.23
CA VAL A 221 -10.48 -6.37 -2.64
C VAL A 221 -10.63 -7.78 -3.18
N ASN A 222 -11.73 -8.03 -3.90
CA ASN A 222 -12.04 -9.31 -4.51
C ASN A 222 -11.74 -9.26 -6.00
N GLU A 223 -10.80 -10.11 -6.46
CA GLU A 223 -10.27 -10.07 -7.83
C GLU A 223 -11.31 -10.49 -8.88
N HIS A 224 -12.04 -11.57 -8.61
CA HIS A 224 -12.85 -12.22 -9.63
C HIS A 224 -14.20 -11.55 -9.86
N ASN A 225 -14.87 -11.09 -8.80
CA ASN A 225 -16.21 -10.50 -8.89
C ASN A 225 -16.23 -8.96 -8.82
N SER A 226 -15.05 -8.32 -8.85
CA SER A 226 -14.91 -6.85 -8.88
C SER A 226 -15.63 -6.14 -7.73
N THR A 227 -15.48 -6.64 -6.49
CA THR A 227 -16.07 -6.06 -5.29
C THR A 227 -15.02 -5.68 -4.24
N VAL A 228 -15.44 -4.88 -3.25
CA VAL A 228 -14.75 -4.71 -1.97
C VAL A 228 -15.66 -5.21 -0.87
N THR A 229 -15.11 -6.02 0.03
CA THR A 229 -15.80 -6.46 1.25
C THR A 229 -15.18 -5.80 2.48
N ALA A 230 -16.01 -5.12 3.27
CA ALA A 230 -15.65 -4.57 4.57
C ALA A 230 -15.94 -5.60 5.66
N TYR A 231 -15.02 -5.75 6.60
CA TYR A 231 -15.15 -6.61 7.77
C TYR A 231 -14.92 -5.83 9.05
N ALA A 232 -15.65 -6.17 10.11
CA ALA A 232 -15.24 -5.90 11.48
C ALA A 232 -14.32 -7.02 11.96
N ARG A 233 -13.36 -6.69 12.82
CA ARG A 233 -12.51 -7.64 13.52
C ARG A 233 -12.94 -7.71 14.99
N THR A 234 -13.12 -8.89 15.53
CA THR A 234 -13.31 -9.07 16.96
C THR A 234 -11.99 -8.90 17.71
N GLU A 235 -11.95 -8.02 18.66
CA GLU A 235 -10.79 -7.89 19.54
C GLU A 235 -11.06 -8.65 20.86
N PRO A 236 -10.09 -9.39 21.41
CA PRO A 236 -8.72 -9.57 20.93
C PRO A 236 -8.49 -10.78 20.00
N GLN A 237 -9.53 -11.49 19.52
CA GLN A 237 -9.39 -12.74 18.78
C GLN A 237 -9.01 -12.56 17.31
N GLY A 238 -9.25 -11.36 16.74
CA GLY A 238 -8.96 -11.06 15.33
C GLY A 238 -9.95 -11.65 14.32
N ALA A 239 -11.02 -12.34 14.77
CA ALA A 239 -11.98 -12.99 13.88
C ALA A 239 -12.69 -11.99 12.96
N LEU A 240 -12.96 -12.39 11.71
CA LEU A 240 -13.55 -11.56 10.67
C LEU A 240 -15.06 -11.70 10.59
N HIS A 241 -15.80 -10.60 10.74
CA HIS A 241 -17.24 -10.52 10.57
C HIS A 241 -17.60 -9.63 9.39
N PRO A 242 -18.23 -10.15 8.31
CA PRO A 242 -18.56 -9.34 7.13
C PRO A 242 -19.61 -8.28 7.48
N LEU A 243 -19.34 -7.04 7.08
CA LEU A 243 -20.24 -5.89 7.27
C LEU A 243 -20.99 -5.54 5.99
N GLN A 244 -20.28 -5.58 4.85
CA GLN A 244 -20.81 -5.11 3.57
C GLN A 244 -19.92 -5.56 2.43
N THR A 245 -20.52 -5.85 1.28
CA THR A 245 -19.82 -6.02 -0.01
C THR A 245 -20.40 -5.04 -1.02
N LEU A 246 -19.53 -4.27 -1.68
CA LEU A 246 -19.93 -3.32 -2.74
C LEU A 246 -19.23 -3.63 -4.06
N GLY A 247 -20.00 -3.55 -5.16
CA GLY A 247 -19.48 -3.53 -6.52
C GLY A 247 -18.67 -2.26 -6.80
N ARG A 248 -17.66 -2.38 -7.65
CA ARG A 248 -16.72 -1.29 -7.98
C ARG A 248 -16.77 -0.81 -9.40
N LEU A 249 -17.52 -1.50 -10.25
CA LEU A 249 -17.71 -1.14 -11.66
C LEU A 249 -19.03 -0.39 -11.85
N PRO A 250 -19.13 0.45 -12.89
CA PRO A 250 -20.43 0.96 -13.34
C PRO A 250 -21.35 -0.19 -13.75
N SER A 251 -22.66 -0.02 -13.56
CA SER A 251 -23.66 -1.04 -13.94
C SER A 251 -23.67 -1.33 -15.44
N GLU A 252 -23.32 -0.34 -16.24
CA GLU A 252 -23.25 -0.40 -17.70
C GLU A 252 -21.97 -1.03 -18.25
N PHE A 253 -20.97 -1.28 -17.42
CA PHE A 253 -19.71 -1.88 -17.86
C PHE A 253 -19.85 -3.38 -18.07
N THR A 254 -19.69 -3.83 -19.32
CA THR A 254 -19.81 -5.24 -19.74
C THR A 254 -18.48 -5.90 -20.09
N GLY A 255 -17.36 -5.18 -20.00
CA GLY A 255 -16.04 -5.68 -20.31
C GLY A 255 -15.48 -6.61 -19.21
N SER A 256 -14.43 -7.35 -19.55
CA SER A 256 -13.68 -8.13 -18.56
C SER A 256 -12.94 -7.22 -17.59
N ASN A 257 -13.00 -7.54 -16.31
CA ASN A 257 -12.27 -6.82 -15.27
C ASN A 257 -11.76 -7.77 -14.19
N THR A 258 -10.58 -7.46 -13.67
CA THR A 258 -10.04 -8.08 -12.47
C THR A 258 -9.52 -6.98 -11.54
N CYS A 259 -9.64 -7.21 -10.26
CA CYS A 259 -9.19 -6.24 -9.29
C CYS A 259 -7.78 -6.51 -8.83
N ALA A 260 -7.06 -5.48 -8.39
CA ALA A 260 -5.69 -5.67 -7.99
C ALA A 260 -5.38 -5.17 -6.59
N ASP A 261 -5.35 -3.88 -6.38
CA ASP A 261 -4.81 -3.28 -5.17
C ASP A 261 -5.85 -2.49 -4.39
N ILE A 262 -5.58 -2.27 -3.10
CA ILE A 262 -6.45 -1.55 -2.18
C ILE A 262 -5.61 -0.84 -1.12
N GLU A 263 -5.81 0.46 -0.96
CA GLU A 263 -5.17 1.27 0.07
C GLU A 263 -6.12 2.32 0.65
N MET A 264 -5.80 2.80 1.85
CA MET A 264 -6.57 3.79 2.59
C MET A 264 -5.70 4.98 2.97
N VAL A 265 -6.26 6.18 2.90
CA VAL A 265 -5.56 7.36 3.43
C VAL A 265 -5.28 7.21 4.93
N PRO A 266 -4.19 7.80 5.47
CA PRO A 266 -3.83 7.69 6.89
C PRO A 266 -4.92 8.14 7.87
N SER A 267 -5.81 9.05 7.45
CA SER A 267 -6.95 9.49 8.25
C SER A 267 -8.05 8.44 8.42
N GLY A 268 -8.03 7.33 7.65
CA GLY A 268 -9.06 6.31 7.64
C GLY A 268 -10.40 6.74 7.00
N ARG A 269 -10.47 7.91 6.34
CA ARG A 269 -11.71 8.46 5.78
C ARG A 269 -12.05 7.96 4.39
N PHE A 270 -11.02 7.63 3.59
CA PHE A 270 -11.16 7.27 2.20
C PHE A 270 -10.36 6.02 1.87
N LEU A 271 -10.99 5.13 1.13
CA LEU A 271 -10.44 3.86 0.65
C LEU A 271 -10.44 3.87 -0.88
N TYR A 272 -9.40 3.33 -1.49
CA TYR A 272 -9.25 3.26 -2.93
C TYR A 272 -8.94 1.83 -3.35
N ALA A 273 -9.41 1.44 -4.56
CA ALA A 273 -9.13 0.12 -5.09
C ALA A 273 -9.06 0.14 -6.62
N SER A 274 -8.10 -0.59 -7.20
CA SER A 274 -7.82 -0.56 -8.64
C SER A 274 -8.56 -1.63 -9.44
N ASN A 275 -8.97 -1.29 -10.67
CA ASN A 275 -9.69 -2.11 -11.64
C ASN A 275 -8.85 -2.30 -12.91
N ARG A 276 -8.40 -3.53 -13.18
CA ARG A 276 -7.65 -3.89 -14.40
C ARG A 276 -8.65 -4.39 -15.45
N GLY A 277 -8.79 -3.65 -16.54
CA GLY A 277 -9.79 -3.87 -17.59
C GLY A 277 -10.71 -2.67 -17.75
N HIS A 278 -11.33 -2.19 -16.68
CA HIS A 278 -11.98 -0.86 -16.66
C HIS A 278 -10.94 0.27 -16.55
N ASP A 279 -9.70 -0.06 -16.13
CA ASP A 279 -8.57 0.85 -16.01
C ASP A 279 -8.89 2.11 -15.19
N SER A 280 -9.35 1.87 -13.97
CA SER A 280 -9.76 2.93 -13.03
C SER A 280 -9.36 2.64 -11.59
N ILE A 281 -9.37 3.70 -10.78
CA ILE A 281 -9.36 3.64 -9.31
C ILE A 281 -10.76 3.95 -8.80
N ALA A 282 -11.39 2.98 -8.13
CA ALA A 282 -12.63 3.20 -7.40
C ALA A 282 -12.31 3.83 -6.03
N ALA A 283 -13.05 4.87 -5.66
CA ALA A 283 -12.90 5.58 -4.39
C ALA A 283 -14.15 5.41 -3.53
N PHE A 284 -13.93 5.24 -2.22
CA PHE A 284 -14.99 5.05 -1.24
C PHE A 284 -14.77 5.95 -0.03
N GLN A 285 -15.87 6.47 0.52
CA GLN A 285 -15.88 7.04 1.85
C GLN A 285 -16.15 5.95 2.88
N VAL A 286 -15.40 5.99 3.98
CA VAL A 286 -15.54 5.07 5.11
C VAL A 286 -16.32 5.76 6.23
N ASP A 287 -17.36 5.10 6.72
CA ASP A 287 -18.02 5.46 7.96
C ASP A 287 -17.18 4.90 9.13
N ARG A 288 -16.53 5.77 9.88
CA ARG A 288 -15.59 5.40 10.94
C ARG A 288 -16.25 4.75 12.16
N SER A 289 -17.57 4.85 12.30
CA SER A 289 -18.32 4.25 13.40
C SER A 289 -18.75 2.80 13.08
N SER A 290 -19.17 2.55 11.86
CA SER A 290 -19.71 1.25 11.43
C SER A 290 -18.75 0.45 10.55
N GLY A 291 -17.67 1.05 10.02
CA GLY A 291 -16.77 0.42 9.06
C GLY A 291 -17.35 0.26 7.65
N ARG A 292 -18.61 0.67 7.43
CA ARG A 292 -19.26 0.56 6.12
C ARG A 292 -18.69 1.59 5.16
N ILE A 293 -18.76 1.25 3.88
CA ILE A 293 -18.24 2.09 2.79
C ILE A 293 -19.36 2.54 1.86
N ARG A 294 -19.20 3.73 1.27
CA ARG A 294 -20.04 4.21 0.18
C ARG A 294 -19.19 4.70 -0.98
N THR A 295 -19.63 4.44 -2.20
CA THR A 295 -18.90 4.84 -3.41
C THR A 295 -18.87 6.38 -3.52
N ILE A 296 -17.68 6.93 -3.79
CA ILE A 296 -17.47 8.32 -4.17
C ILE A 296 -17.51 8.44 -5.69
N GLY A 297 -16.73 7.62 -6.37
CA GLY A 297 -16.60 7.64 -7.81
C GLY A 297 -15.59 6.62 -8.32
N ARG A 298 -15.38 6.67 -9.63
CA ARG A 298 -14.37 5.89 -10.36
C ARG A 298 -13.58 6.85 -11.22
N PHE A 299 -12.27 6.80 -11.11
CA PHE A 299 -11.36 7.75 -11.75
C PHE A 299 -10.50 6.98 -12.74
N ALA A 300 -10.55 7.38 -14.00
CA ALA A 300 -9.74 6.77 -15.06
C ALA A 300 -8.25 6.85 -14.69
N THR A 301 -7.49 5.79 -15.00
CA THR A 301 -6.06 5.72 -14.77
C THR A 301 -5.35 5.01 -15.93
N GLU A 302 -4.06 4.74 -15.79
CA GLU A 302 -3.25 4.07 -16.76
C GLU A 302 -3.65 2.59 -16.93
N LYS A 303 -3.43 2.04 -18.14
CA LYS A 303 -3.85 0.67 -18.50
C LYS A 303 -3.29 -0.38 -17.54
N THR A 304 -4.16 -1.27 -17.07
CA THR A 304 -3.86 -2.36 -16.15
C THR A 304 -3.22 -1.86 -14.85
N PRO A 305 -3.95 -1.08 -14.01
CA PRO A 305 -3.43 -0.53 -12.75
C PRO A 305 -3.22 -1.64 -11.71
N ARG A 306 -2.04 -2.28 -11.76
CA ARG A 306 -1.73 -3.46 -10.94
C ARG A 306 -1.46 -3.12 -9.49
N SER A 307 -0.78 -2.01 -9.23
CA SER A 307 -0.49 -1.50 -7.90
C SER A 307 -0.58 0.01 -7.90
N PHE A 308 -0.92 0.58 -6.78
CA PHE A 308 -0.85 2.01 -6.51
C PHE A 308 -0.44 2.22 -5.06
N THR A 309 -0.04 3.43 -4.73
CA THR A 309 0.23 3.81 -3.35
C THR A 309 -0.29 5.20 -3.06
N ILE A 310 -0.63 5.44 -1.79
CA ILE A 310 -0.95 6.76 -1.26
C ILE A 310 0.26 7.25 -0.48
N ASP A 311 0.67 8.48 -0.74
CA ASP A 311 1.79 9.07 -0.01
C ASP A 311 1.50 9.15 1.49
N PRO A 312 2.50 9.11 2.38
CA PRO A 312 2.29 9.12 3.82
C PRO A 312 1.54 10.34 4.38
N SER A 313 1.47 11.44 3.64
CA SER A 313 0.63 12.60 4.01
C SER A 313 -0.85 12.41 3.66
N GLY A 314 -1.19 11.42 2.83
CA GLY A 314 -2.55 11.16 2.35
C GLY A 314 -3.06 12.17 1.32
N ARG A 315 -2.16 12.93 0.67
CA ARG A 315 -2.51 14.00 -0.27
C ARG A 315 -2.42 13.59 -1.73
N PHE A 316 -1.61 12.56 -2.03
CA PHE A 316 -1.34 12.12 -3.38
C PHE A 316 -1.49 10.60 -3.52
N LEU A 317 -1.93 10.17 -4.69
CA LEU A 317 -2.01 8.76 -5.08
C LEU A 317 -1.21 8.56 -6.37
N PHE A 318 -0.39 7.49 -6.41
CA PHE A 318 0.43 7.12 -7.56
C PHE A 318 0.04 5.73 -8.04
N SER A 319 -0.46 5.62 -9.28
CA SER A 319 -0.97 4.36 -9.86
C SER A 319 -0.10 3.88 -11.01
N ALA A 320 0.45 2.67 -10.87
CA ALA A 320 1.29 2.03 -11.87
C ALA A 320 0.45 1.26 -12.90
N GLY A 321 0.44 1.73 -14.13
CA GLY A 321 -0.18 1.08 -15.28
C GLY A 321 0.74 0.01 -15.87
N GLN A 322 0.58 -1.25 -15.44
CA GLN A 322 1.39 -2.36 -15.91
C GLN A 322 1.35 -2.51 -17.44
N GLY A 323 0.19 -2.27 -18.05
CA GLY A 323 -0.01 -2.37 -19.49
C GLY A 323 0.43 -1.14 -20.29
N SER A 324 0.61 0.02 -19.64
CA SER A 324 1.02 1.27 -20.31
C SER A 324 2.49 1.61 -20.10
N GLY A 325 3.14 1.06 -19.07
CA GLY A 325 4.50 1.43 -18.70
C GLY A 325 4.61 2.82 -18.07
N ARG A 326 3.51 3.34 -17.51
CA ARG A 326 3.43 4.70 -16.97
C ARG A 326 2.92 4.70 -15.53
N LEU A 327 3.28 5.74 -14.80
CA LEU A 327 2.83 6.04 -13.45
C LEU A 327 1.94 7.28 -13.49
N ALA A 328 0.64 7.14 -13.19
CA ALA A 328 -0.27 8.26 -13.06
C ALA A 328 -0.26 8.79 -11.64
N ALA A 329 -0.21 10.11 -11.48
CA ALA A 329 -0.27 10.81 -10.22
C ALA A 329 -1.59 11.58 -10.09
N TYR A 330 -2.18 11.54 -8.91
CA TYR A 330 -3.42 12.24 -8.57
C TYR A 330 -3.25 13.00 -7.26
N ARG A 331 -3.88 14.14 -7.18
CA ARG A 331 -4.14 14.81 -5.91
C ARG A 331 -5.45 14.25 -5.32
N ILE A 332 -5.42 13.90 -4.05
CA ILE A 332 -6.60 13.48 -3.30
C ILE A 332 -7.29 14.72 -2.74
N ASP A 333 -8.55 14.95 -3.09
CA ASP A 333 -9.35 15.98 -2.44
C ASP A 333 -9.71 15.54 -1.03
N HIS A 334 -9.16 16.20 -0.03
CA HIS A 334 -9.29 15.82 1.39
C HIS A 334 -10.73 15.94 1.95
N ARG A 335 -11.64 16.65 1.27
CA ARG A 335 -13.04 16.81 1.68
C ARG A 335 -13.92 15.73 1.10
N SER A 336 -13.77 15.46 -0.19
CA SER A 336 -14.62 14.53 -0.94
C SER A 336 -14.00 13.14 -1.16
N GLY A 337 -12.67 13.01 -1.10
CA GLY A 337 -11.94 11.80 -1.50
C GLY A 337 -11.82 11.59 -3.01
N ALA A 338 -12.24 12.58 -3.81
CA ALA A 338 -12.11 12.52 -5.25
C ALA A 338 -10.63 12.59 -5.68
N LEU A 339 -10.29 11.86 -6.76
CA LEU A 339 -8.97 11.93 -7.38
C LEU A 339 -8.97 12.99 -8.48
N VAL A 340 -8.07 13.96 -8.37
CA VAL A 340 -7.84 14.99 -9.37
C VAL A 340 -6.57 14.63 -10.13
N PRO A 341 -6.61 14.35 -11.46
CA PRO A 341 -5.43 14.06 -12.25
C PRO A 341 -4.38 15.16 -12.11
N HIS A 342 -3.12 14.75 -11.95
CA HIS A 342 -2.02 15.69 -11.73
C HIS A 342 -0.93 15.59 -12.80
N ALA A 343 -0.34 14.39 -12.96
CA ALA A 343 0.74 14.15 -13.90
C ALA A 343 0.82 12.66 -14.31
N ILE A 344 1.53 12.39 -15.40
CA ILE A 344 1.86 11.03 -15.84
C ILE A 344 3.37 10.97 -16.10
N TYR A 345 4.03 9.92 -15.59
CA TYR A 345 5.46 9.71 -15.69
C TYR A 345 5.76 8.41 -16.42
N PRO A 346 6.65 8.40 -17.43
CA PRO A 346 7.15 7.16 -18.03
C PRO A 346 8.06 6.44 -17.03
N VAL A 347 7.83 5.13 -16.81
CA VAL A 347 8.67 4.31 -15.90
C VAL A 347 9.27 3.10 -16.59
N GLY A 348 8.76 2.73 -17.75
CA GLY A 348 9.21 1.58 -18.53
C GLY A 348 8.22 0.39 -18.46
N PRO A 349 8.49 -0.71 -19.19
CA PRO A 349 7.54 -1.78 -19.40
C PRO A 349 7.31 -2.62 -18.14
N GLY A 350 6.03 -2.86 -17.82
CA GLY A 350 5.62 -3.77 -16.77
C GLY A 350 5.85 -3.27 -15.34
N PRO A 351 5.51 -1.99 -14.97
CA PRO A 351 5.55 -1.58 -13.58
C PRO A 351 4.59 -2.45 -12.75
N ALA A 352 5.10 -3.01 -11.65
CA ALA A 352 4.42 -4.05 -10.90
C ALA A 352 4.05 -3.64 -9.47
N TRP A 353 4.79 -2.70 -8.88
CA TRP A 353 4.58 -2.23 -7.52
C TRP A 353 4.98 -0.77 -7.36
N VAL A 354 4.28 -0.05 -6.47
CA VAL A 354 4.61 1.32 -6.08
C VAL A 354 4.65 1.38 -4.55
N LEU A 355 5.64 2.08 -4.00
CA LEU A 355 5.81 2.31 -2.58
C LEU A 355 6.23 3.76 -2.35
N ALA A 356 5.55 4.49 -1.47
CA ALA A 356 5.89 5.85 -1.09
C ALA A 356 6.37 5.91 0.36
N LEU A 357 7.51 6.55 0.61
CA LEU A 357 8.13 6.68 1.93
C LEU A 357 8.34 8.16 2.28
N HIS A 358 8.35 8.44 3.59
CA HIS A 358 8.59 9.78 4.12
C HIS A 358 9.68 9.70 5.20
N PHE A 359 10.78 10.42 4.99
CA PHE A 359 11.86 10.56 5.95
C PHE A 359 11.80 11.94 6.59
N VAL A 360 11.56 11.96 7.88
CA VAL A 360 11.53 13.20 8.66
C VAL A 360 12.96 13.71 8.83
N GLU A 361 13.20 15.00 8.59
CA GLU A 361 14.51 15.60 8.86
C GLU A 361 14.79 15.53 10.34
N THR A 362 15.82 14.77 10.71
CA THR A 362 16.35 14.82 12.08
C THR A 362 17.09 16.14 12.23
N VAL A 363 16.55 17.05 13.02
CA VAL A 363 17.29 18.25 13.42
C VAL A 363 18.54 17.78 14.17
N ARG A 364 19.70 17.94 13.53
CA ARG A 364 21.01 17.66 14.14
C ARG A 364 21.44 18.81 15.03
#